data_f5f92b2d32ddbd3109746dae1ac21dc5
#
_entry.id   f5f92b2d32ddbd3109746dae1ac21dc5
#
_cell.length_a   1.000
_cell.length_b   1.000
_cell.length_c   1.000
_cell.angle_alpha   90.00
_cell.angle_beta   90.00
_cell.angle_gamma   90.00
#
_symmetry.space_group_name_H-M   'P 1'
#
loop_
_entity.id
_entity.type
_entity.pdbx_description
1 polymer ?
#
loop_
_entity_poly.entity_id
_entity_poly.type
_entity_poly.pdbx_seq_one_letter_code
_entity_poly.pdbx_strand_id
1 'polypeptide(L)'
;MRKLFVVLITASVIQFGLQDAGACGDKTMRVKTGLRYYQTQAANHPSTILIHSAALPAGKAVELREFLNKVGHKATAIDDVGRIEISLRTSHYDLVITNLAAAPELQKQVDSFTPKTLVVPVLFKQPKSEEKTAAKQYKVIVNNPIDGIDFLVAVSRVMKSLSKKS
;
A
#
# COMPACT_ATOMS: atom_id res chain seq x y z
N MET A 1 -43.59 -34.05 69.34
CA MET A 1 -42.62 -32.96 69.04
C MET A 1 -41.88 -33.26 67.73
N ARG A 2 -42.43 -32.79 66.61
CA ARG A 2 -41.88 -33.00 65.29
C ARG A 2 -41.44 -31.63 64.70
N LYS A 3 -40.15 -31.42 64.59
CA LYS A 3 -39.58 -30.18 63.99
C LYS A 3 -39.60 -30.34 62.51
N LEU A 4 -40.41 -29.55 61.80
CA LEU A 4 -40.42 -29.39 60.37
C LEU A 4 -39.20 -28.54 59.99
N PHE A 5 -38.27 -29.11 59.18
CA PHE A 5 -37.23 -28.37 58.54
C PHE A 5 -37.74 -27.91 57.15
N VAL A 6 -37.97 -26.62 57.05
CA VAL A 6 -38.25 -26.01 55.71
C VAL A 6 -36.94 -25.73 55.04
N VAL A 7 -36.61 -26.44 53.97
CA VAL A 7 -35.45 -26.18 53.12
C VAL A 7 -35.88 -25.17 52.08
N LEU A 8 -35.35 -23.94 52.17
CA LEU A 8 -35.52 -22.87 51.22
C LEU A 8 -34.47 -23.09 50.11
N ILE A 9 -34.90 -23.55 48.93
CA ILE A 9 -34.08 -23.64 47.74
C ILE A 9 -34.13 -22.28 47.05
N THR A 10 -33.05 -21.49 47.22
CA THR A 10 -32.84 -20.26 46.45
C THR A 10 -32.32 -20.61 45.06
N ALA A 11 -33.19 -20.49 44.07
CA ALA A 11 -32.81 -20.61 42.65
C ALA A 11 -31.96 -19.37 42.26
N SER A 12 -30.66 -19.56 42.14
CA SER A 12 -29.76 -18.56 41.55
C SER A 12 -29.96 -18.53 40.06
N VAL A 13 -30.67 -17.53 39.58
CA VAL A 13 -30.77 -17.22 38.13
C VAL A 13 -29.43 -16.65 37.69
N ILE A 14 -28.63 -17.47 37.01
CA ILE A 14 -27.43 -17.01 36.31
C ILE A 14 -27.92 -16.26 35.09
N GLN A 15 -27.94 -14.93 35.15
CA GLN A 15 -28.08 -14.07 34.00
C GLN A 15 -26.77 -14.15 33.21
N PHE A 16 -26.76 -14.96 32.13
CA PHE A 16 -25.80 -14.84 31.08
C PHE A 16 -26.02 -13.47 30.39
N GLY A 17 -25.23 -12.48 30.81
CA GLY A 17 -25.11 -11.23 30.09
C GLY A 17 -24.61 -11.56 28.66
N LEU A 18 -25.49 -11.40 27.70
CA LEU A 18 -25.09 -11.25 26.30
C LEU A 18 -24.19 -10.00 26.23
N GLN A 19 -22.89 -10.21 26.36
CA GLN A 19 -21.92 -9.21 25.96
C GLN A 19 -22.08 -9.06 24.45
N ASP A 20 -22.68 -7.95 24.03
CA ASP A 20 -22.59 -7.45 22.68
C ASP A 20 -21.10 -7.42 22.31
N ALA A 21 -20.67 -8.44 21.58
CA ALA A 21 -19.40 -8.43 20.89
C ALA A 21 -19.51 -7.33 19.84
N GLY A 22 -19.22 -6.10 20.29
CA GLY A 22 -19.12 -4.94 19.42
C GLY A 22 -18.28 -5.31 18.21
N ALA A 23 -18.88 -5.21 17.06
CA ALA A 23 -18.32 -5.51 15.76
C ALA A 23 -17.13 -4.59 15.42
N CYS A 24 -16.00 -4.73 16.12
CA CYS A 24 -14.70 -4.17 15.75
C CYS A 24 -14.02 -4.97 14.64
N GLY A 25 -14.66 -6.02 14.10
CA GLY A 25 -14.06 -6.97 13.15
C GLY A 25 -13.97 -6.51 11.71
N ASP A 26 -14.78 -5.54 11.29
CA ASP A 26 -14.96 -5.27 9.86
C ASP A 26 -13.76 -4.56 9.19
N LYS A 27 -13.10 -3.64 9.90
CA LYS A 27 -11.92 -2.92 9.37
C LYS A 27 -10.71 -3.85 9.21
N THR A 28 -10.47 -4.73 10.16
CA THR A 28 -9.34 -5.68 10.12
C THR A 28 -9.57 -6.81 9.11
N MET A 29 -10.82 -7.25 8.90
CA MET A 29 -11.16 -8.22 7.86
C MET A 29 -10.98 -7.65 6.45
N ARG A 30 -11.40 -6.41 6.20
CA ARG A 30 -11.19 -5.74 4.90
C ARG A 30 -9.72 -5.62 4.56
N VAL A 31 -8.88 -5.23 5.52
CA VAL A 31 -7.43 -5.13 5.34
C VAL A 31 -6.82 -6.50 5.02
N LYS A 32 -7.18 -7.56 5.73
CA LYS A 32 -6.67 -8.92 5.49
C LYS A 32 -7.11 -9.48 4.13
N THR A 33 -8.37 -9.27 3.75
CA THR A 33 -8.89 -9.72 2.45
C THR A 33 -8.23 -8.95 1.30
N GLY A 34 -8.08 -7.65 1.43
CA GLY A 34 -7.36 -6.82 0.45
C GLY A 34 -5.91 -7.26 0.30
N LEU A 35 -5.18 -7.46 1.40
CA LEU A 35 -3.78 -7.87 1.35
C LEU A 35 -3.60 -9.24 0.66
N ARG A 36 -4.43 -10.23 0.97
CA ARG A 36 -4.39 -11.55 0.30
C ARG A 36 -4.60 -11.44 -1.20
N TYR A 37 -5.54 -10.60 -1.64
CA TYR A 37 -5.76 -10.36 -3.07
C TYR A 37 -4.48 -9.83 -3.74
N TYR A 38 -3.83 -8.83 -3.16
CA TYR A 38 -2.59 -8.27 -3.70
C TYR A 38 -1.41 -9.24 -3.63
N GLN A 39 -1.31 -10.06 -2.59
CA GLN A 39 -0.31 -11.14 -2.50
C GLN A 39 -0.48 -12.16 -3.63
N THR A 40 -1.71 -12.59 -3.89
CA THR A 40 -1.99 -13.51 -5.00
C THR A 40 -1.67 -12.86 -6.35
N GLN A 41 -2.02 -11.59 -6.52
CA GLN A 41 -1.69 -10.85 -7.73
C GLN A 41 -0.17 -10.70 -7.93
N ALA A 42 0.56 -10.36 -6.88
CA ALA A 42 2.02 -10.23 -6.93
C ALA A 42 2.73 -11.57 -7.16
N ALA A 43 2.21 -12.68 -6.62
CA ALA A 43 2.73 -14.01 -6.88
C ALA A 43 2.63 -14.41 -8.35
N ASN A 44 1.52 -14.05 -9.02
CA ASN A 44 1.31 -14.35 -10.43
C ASN A 44 2.01 -13.35 -11.36
N HIS A 45 2.10 -12.08 -10.96
CA HIS A 45 2.66 -10.98 -11.75
C HIS A 45 3.50 -10.07 -10.86
N PRO A 46 4.72 -10.49 -10.47
CA PRO A 46 5.61 -9.69 -9.65
C PRO A 46 6.06 -8.45 -10.43
N SER A 47 5.89 -7.27 -9.85
CA SER A 47 6.37 -6.02 -10.45
C SER A 47 7.75 -5.68 -9.93
N THR A 48 8.60 -5.12 -10.78
CA THR A 48 9.90 -4.56 -10.41
C THR A 48 9.74 -3.06 -10.13
N ILE A 49 10.01 -2.64 -8.90
CA ILE A 49 9.67 -1.33 -8.37
C ILE A 49 10.94 -0.60 -7.92
N LEU A 50 11.18 0.58 -8.44
CA LEU A 50 12.21 1.49 -7.94
C LEU A 50 11.58 2.54 -7.02
N ILE A 51 12.15 2.74 -5.84
CA ILE A 51 11.72 3.72 -4.85
C ILE A 51 12.83 4.77 -4.71
N HIS A 52 12.52 6.01 -5.04
CA HIS A 52 13.41 7.15 -4.75
C HIS A 52 13.31 7.50 -3.27
N SER A 53 14.25 7.00 -2.46
CA SER A 53 14.14 7.08 -0.99
C SER A 53 14.33 8.50 -0.46
N ALA A 54 15.18 9.31 -1.07
CA ALA A 54 15.34 10.72 -0.68
C ALA A 54 14.06 11.57 -0.90
N ALA A 55 13.15 11.10 -1.75
CA ALA A 55 11.89 11.77 -2.05
C ALA A 55 10.75 11.43 -1.06
N LEU A 56 10.97 10.48 -0.17
CA LEU A 56 9.97 10.04 0.81
C LEU A 56 10.39 10.47 2.23
N PRO A 57 9.44 10.58 3.17
CA PRO A 57 9.78 10.84 4.57
C PRO A 57 10.76 9.81 5.14
N ALA A 58 11.62 10.23 6.07
CA ALA A 58 12.64 9.38 6.67
C ALA A 58 12.07 8.03 7.15
N GLY A 59 12.75 6.94 6.80
CA GLY A 59 12.33 5.57 7.13
C GLY A 59 11.22 4.99 6.25
N LYS A 60 10.37 5.81 5.63
CA LYS A 60 9.22 5.33 4.83
C LYS A 60 9.63 4.55 3.58
N ALA A 61 10.73 4.90 2.96
CA ALA A 61 11.23 4.17 1.80
C ALA A 61 11.66 2.74 2.16
N VAL A 62 12.29 2.55 3.32
CA VAL A 62 12.72 1.24 3.82
C VAL A 62 11.50 0.39 4.18
N GLU A 63 10.57 0.94 4.98
CA GLU A 63 9.31 0.29 5.33
C GLU A 63 8.52 -0.15 4.07
N LEU A 64 8.40 0.75 3.09
CA LEU A 64 7.71 0.48 1.85
C LEU A 64 8.38 -0.62 1.03
N ARG A 65 9.71 -0.58 0.90
CA ARG A 65 10.49 -1.61 0.22
C ARG A 65 10.26 -2.99 0.86
N GLU A 66 10.38 -3.07 2.18
CA GLU A 66 10.19 -4.32 2.92
C GLU A 66 8.76 -4.85 2.78
N PHE A 67 7.78 -3.96 2.88
CA PHE A 67 6.38 -4.32 2.70
C PHE A 67 6.09 -4.85 1.28
N LEU A 68 6.55 -4.16 0.24
CA LEU A 68 6.34 -4.59 -1.16
C LEU A 68 7.05 -5.92 -1.46
N ASN A 69 8.28 -6.11 -0.94
CA ASN A 69 9.00 -7.37 -1.07
C ASN A 69 8.29 -8.52 -0.32
N LYS A 70 7.76 -8.26 0.87
CA LYS A 70 6.97 -9.25 1.64
C LYS A 70 5.69 -9.67 0.93
N VAL A 71 5.09 -8.76 0.14
CA VAL A 71 3.90 -9.06 -0.65
C VAL A 71 4.23 -9.88 -1.89
N GLY A 72 5.47 -9.85 -2.39
CA GLY A 72 5.93 -10.63 -3.54
C GLY A 72 6.36 -9.79 -4.76
N HIS A 73 6.42 -8.46 -4.63
CA HIS A 73 7.04 -7.59 -5.63
C HIS A 73 8.56 -7.55 -5.45
N LYS A 74 9.27 -6.96 -6.42
CA LYS A 74 10.73 -6.75 -6.36
C LYS A 74 11.00 -5.26 -6.20
N ALA A 75 11.07 -4.76 -4.96
CA ALA A 75 11.26 -3.35 -4.67
C ALA A 75 12.72 -3.05 -4.28
N THR A 76 13.31 -2.03 -4.90
CA THR A 76 14.64 -1.49 -4.62
C THR A 76 14.52 -0.02 -4.24
N ALA A 77 15.18 0.41 -3.16
CA ALA A 77 15.22 1.80 -2.73
C ALA A 77 16.58 2.41 -3.06
N ILE A 78 16.59 3.56 -3.73
CA ILE A 78 17.79 4.30 -4.12
C ILE A 78 17.59 5.75 -3.70
N ASP A 79 18.59 6.35 -3.08
CA ASP A 79 18.57 7.71 -2.54
C ASP A 79 19.10 8.78 -3.50
N ASP A 80 20.06 8.42 -4.34
CA ASP A 80 20.74 9.30 -5.26
C ASP A 80 20.17 9.24 -6.67
N VAL A 81 19.88 10.40 -7.27
CA VAL A 81 19.28 10.51 -8.61
C VAL A 81 20.22 9.97 -9.70
N GLY A 82 21.55 10.18 -9.58
CA GLY A 82 22.52 9.63 -10.51
C GLY A 82 22.56 8.11 -10.48
N ARG A 83 22.44 7.52 -9.29
CA ARG A 83 22.32 6.06 -9.14
C ARG A 83 21.01 5.53 -9.69
N ILE A 84 19.92 6.31 -9.60
CA ILE A 84 18.63 5.97 -10.23
C ILE A 84 18.82 5.90 -11.75
N GLU A 85 19.48 6.88 -12.35
CA GLU A 85 19.76 6.88 -13.79
C GLU A 85 20.54 5.64 -14.22
N ILE A 86 21.63 5.31 -13.53
CA ILE A 86 22.42 4.11 -13.79
C ILE A 86 21.55 2.86 -13.68
N SER A 87 20.71 2.79 -12.66
CA SER A 87 19.83 1.66 -12.41
C SER A 87 18.76 1.50 -13.50
N LEU A 88 18.19 2.61 -14.00
CA LEU A 88 17.25 2.62 -15.12
C LEU A 88 17.89 2.17 -16.46
N ARG A 89 19.18 2.44 -16.63
CA ARG A 89 19.93 2.01 -17.83
C ARG A 89 20.29 0.52 -17.80
N THR A 90 20.53 -0.03 -16.61
CA THR A 90 21.06 -1.39 -16.43
C THR A 90 20.00 -2.43 -16.06
N SER A 91 18.84 -1.98 -15.58
CA SER A 91 17.79 -2.86 -15.09
C SER A 91 16.41 -2.41 -15.58
N HIS A 92 15.51 -3.38 -15.72
CA HIS A 92 14.13 -3.08 -16.08
C HIS A 92 13.27 -2.84 -14.83
N TYR A 93 12.49 -1.77 -14.84
CA TYR A 93 11.49 -1.44 -13.83
C TYR A 93 10.12 -1.23 -14.47
N ASP A 94 9.08 -1.71 -13.80
CA ASP A 94 7.69 -1.48 -14.21
C ASP A 94 7.22 -0.11 -13.75
N LEU A 95 7.68 0.32 -12.56
CA LEU A 95 7.32 1.63 -12.02
C LEU A 95 8.43 2.23 -11.14
N VAL A 96 8.43 3.56 -11.06
CA VAL A 96 9.29 4.38 -10.19
C VAL A 96 8.40 5.17 -9.24
N ILE A 97 8.57 4.97 -7.93
CA ILE A 97 7.88 5.72 -6.89
C ILE A 97 8.75 6.89 -6.43
N THR A 98 8.22 8.10 -6.47
CA THR A 98 8.93 9.32 -6.08
C THR A 98 7.95 10.36 -5.53
N ASN A 99 8.43 11.49 -5.03
CA ASN A 99 7.55 12.63 -4.70
C ASN A 99 7.19 13.45 -5.95
N LEU A 100 6.23 14.36 -5.80
CA LEU A 100 5.78 15.20 -6.90
C LEU A 100 6.89 16.13 -7.43
N ALA A 101 7.78 16.61 -6.56
CA ALA A 101 8.85 17.54 -6.93
C ALA A 101 9.91 16.89 -7.85
N ALA A 102 10.32 15.66 -7.58
CA ALA A 102 11.31 14.92 -8.39
C ALA A 102 10.68 14.19 -9.60
N ALA A 103 9.36 14.05 -9.64
CA ALA A 103 8.68 13.28 -10.68
C ALA A 103 8.93 13.79 -12.12
N PRO A 104 8.97 15.11 -12.42
CA PRO A 104 9.20 15.58 -13.79
C PRO A 104 10.59 15.23 -14.33
N GLU A 105 11.62 15.27 -13.48
CA GLU A 105 12.99 14.91 -13.87
C GLU A 105 13.10 13.41 -14.12
N LEU A 106 12.59 12.59 -13.19
CA LEU A 106 12.57 11.14 -13.34
C LEU A 106 11.72 10.69 -14.52
N GLN A 107 10.64 11.42 -14.86
CA GLN A 107 9.85 11.13 -16.05
C GLN A 107 10.68 11.29 -17.32
N LYS A 108 11.50 12.35 -17.44
CA LYS A 108 12.41 12.54 -18.58
C LYS A 108 13.43 11.41 -18.70
N GLN A 109 14.00 10.96 -17.57
CA GLN A 109 14.95 9.84 -17.56
C GLN A 109 14.27 8.54 -17.98
N VAL A 110 13.08 8.26 -17.43
CA VAL A 110 12.28 7.07 -17.78
C VAL A 110 11.92 7.08 -19.27
N ASP A 111 11.45 8.20 -19.80
CA ASP A 111 11.09 8.32 -21.23
C ASP A 111 12.29 8.09 -22.15
N SER A 112 13.50 8.45 -21.70
CA SER A 112 14.75 8.28 -22.47
C SER A 112 15.29 6.85 -22.43
N PHE A 113 15.18 6.15 -21.29
CA PHE A 113 15.84 4.84 -21.11
C PHE A 113 14.88 3.67 -21.06
N THR A 114 13.68 3.86 -20.51
CA THR A 114 12.73 2.78 -20.24
C THR A 114 11.28 3.22 -20.50
N PRO A 115 10.88 3.46 -21.76
CA PRO A 115 9.58 4.08 -22.10
C PRO A 115 8.33 3.28 -21.65
N LYS A 116 8.51 2.04 -21.21
CA LYS A 116 7.43 1.23 -20.63
C LYS A 116 7.28 1.41 -19.13
N THR A 117 8.27 1.96 -18.44
CA THR A 117 8.24 2.25 -17.00
C THR A 117 7.29 3.42 -16.73
N LEU A 118 6.53 3.36 -15.63
CA LEU A 118 5.64 4.46 -15.24
C LEU A 118 6.17 5.16 -13.98
N VAL A 119 6.19 6.48 -13.99
CA VAL A 119 6.47 7.27 -12.80
C VAL A 119 5.18 7.44 -11.99
N VAL A 120 5.25 7.15 -10.70
CA VAL A 120 4.14 7.23 -9.74
C VAL A 120 4.50 8.24 -8.66
N PRO A 121 4.03 9.49 -8.78
CA PRO A 121 4.25 10.49 -7.76
C PRO A 121 3.45 10.19 -6.49
N VAL A 122 4.10 10.39 -5.33
CA VAL A 122 3.48 10.35 -4.01
C VAL A 122 3.29 11.78 -3.52
N LEU A 123 2.06 12.10 -3.13
CA LEU A 123 1.68 13.42 -2.62
C LEU A 123 1.45 13.32 -1.11
N PHE A 124 2.22 14.10 -0.34
CA PHE A 124 2.05 14.21 1.12
C PHE A 124 1.51 15.60 1.45
N LYS A 125 0.25 15.68 1.89
CA LYS A 125 -0.39 16.93 2.34
C LYS A 125 -0.32 18.08 1.32
N GLN A 126 -0.46 17.78 0.04
CA GLN A 126 -0.46 18.79 -1.01
C GLN A 126 -1.82 19.49 -1.14
N PRO A 127 -1.85 20.74 -1.62
CA PRO A 127 -3.09 21.44 -1.96
C PRO A 127 -3.88 20.69 -3.04
N LYS A 128 -5.22 20.76 -2.99
CA LYS A 128 -6.09 20.10 -3.97
C LYS A 128 -5.84 20.53 -5.42
N SER A 129 -5.31 21.76 -5.62
CA SER A 129 -4.92 22.24 -6.95
C SER A 129 -3.77 21.45 -7.54
N GLU A 130 -2.75 21.14 -6.74
CA GLU A 130 -1.60 20.33 -7.15
C GLU A 130 -1.98 18.87 -7.39
N GLU A 131 -2.86 18.32 -6.54
CA GLU A 131 -3.42 16.97 -6.77
C GLU A 131 -4.10 16.85 -8.13
N LYS A 132 -4.96 17.85 -8.48
CA LYS A 132 -5.66 17.87 -9.77
C LYS A 132 -4.69 18.00 -10.95
N THR A 133 -3.63 18.79 -10.79
CA THR A 133 -2.59 18.94 -11.82
C THR A 133 -1.79 17.67 -12.00
N ALA A 134 -1.34 17.05 -10.90
CA ALA A 134 -0.65 15.77 -10.93
C ALA A 134 -1.51 14.65 -11.54
N ALA A 135 -2.81 14.58 -11.21
CA ALA A 135 -3.74 13.60 -11.76
C ALA A 135 -3.98 13.75 -13.28
N LYS A 136 -3.76 14.95 -13.84
CA LYS A 136 -3.81 15.16 -15.30
C LYS A 136 -2.50 14.75 -15.99
N GLN A 137 -1.37 14.92 -15.30
CA GLN A 137 -0.04 14.68 -15.86
C GLN A 137 0.40 13.22 -15.73
N TYR A 138 0.08 12.57 -14.61
CA TYR A 138 0.49 11.20 -14.32
C TYR A 138 -0.70 10.24 -14.34
N LYS A 139 -0.52 9.07 -14.94
CA LYS A 139 -1.58 8.05 -15.03
C LYS A 139 -2.02 7.49 -13.68
N VAL A 140 -1.08 7.39 -12.75
CA VAL A 140 -1.29 6.89 -11.40
C VAL A 140 -0.57 7.82 -10.44
N ILE A 141 -1.25 8.22 -9.39
CA ILE A 141 -0.71 8.98 -8.27
C ILE A 141 -1.09 8.28 -6.97
N VAL A 142 -0.26 8.43 -5.93
CA VAL A 142 -0.58 8.01 -4.56
C VAL A 142 -0.78 9.28 -3.73
N ASN A 143 -2.00 9.49 -3.26
CA ASN A 143 -2.35 10.69 -2.52
C ASN A 143 -2.49 10.40 -1.04
N ASN A 144 -1.72 11.11 -0.20
CA ASN A 144 -1.72 11.00 1.26
C ASN A 144 -1.75 9.54 1.76
N PRO A 145 -0.76 8.70 1.38
CA PRO A 145 -0.77 7.30 1.77
C PRO A 145 -0.73 7.16 3.28
N ILE A 146 -1.63 6.35 3.81
CA ILE A 146 -1.72 6.02 5.24
C ILE A 146 -0.84 4.81 5.53
N ASP A 147 -0.90 3.81 4.65
CA ASP A 147 -0.18 2.54 4.80
C ASP A 147 0.33 1.99 3.46
N GLY A 148 0.94 0.80 3.51
CA GLY A 148 1.45 0.12 2.33
C GLY A 148 0.38 -0.31 1.32
N ILE A 149 -0.89 -0.44 1.74
CA ILE A 149 -1.98 -0.89 0.86
C ILE A 149 -2.27 0.15 -0.22
N ASP A 150 -2.16 1.44 0.11
CA ASP A 150 -2.34 2.52 -0.87
C ASP A 150 -1.36 2.37 -2.04
N PHE A 151 -0.13 1.96 -1.75
CA PHE A 151 0.88 1.67 -2.77
C PHE A 151 0.55 0.41 -3.57
N LEU A 152 0.00 -0.64 -2.95
CA LEU A 152 -0.44 -1.84 -3.69
C LEU A 152 -1.57 -1.54 -4.66
N VAL A 153 -2.51 -0.66 -4.28
CA VAL A 153 -3.55 -0.16 -5.19
C VAL A 153 -2.92 0.54 -6.39
N ALA A 154 -1.92 1.39 -6.17
CA ALA A 154 -1.20 2.08 -7.25
C ALA A 154 -0.45 1.09 -8.16
N VAL A 155 0.30 0.14 -7.58
CA VAL A 155 0.99 -0.94 -8.34
C VAL A 155 0.00 -1.71 -9.21
N SER A 156 -1.15 -2.13 -8.64
CA SER A 156 -2.18 -2.84 -9.39
C SER A 156 -2.73 -2.02 -10.57
N ARG A 157 -2.93 -0.71 -10.40
CA ARG A 157 -3.36 0.19 -11.48
C ARG A 157 -2.31 0.31 -12.58
N VAL A 158 -1.03 0.43 -12.21
CA VAL A 158 0.10 0.45 -13.15
C VAL A 158 0.11 -0.84 -13.96
N MET A 159 0.08 -2.00 -13.33
CA MET A 159 0.11 -3.29 -14.01
C MET A 159 -1.06 -3.46 -14.99
N LYS A 160 -2.28 -3.07 -14.59
CA LYS A 160 -3.45 -3.04 -15.50
C LYS A 160 -3.26 -2.10 -16.69
N SER A 161 -2.52 -0.99 -16.52
CA SER A 161 -2.27 -0.05 -17.60
C SER A 161 -1.21 -0.56 -18.58
N LEU A 162 -0.25 -1.33 -18.10
CA LEU A 162 0.79 -1.95 -18.93
C LEU A 162 0.23 -3.13 -19.73
N SER A 163 -0.58 -3.98 -19.11
CA SER A 163 -1.20 -5.14 -19.78
C SER A 163 -2.15 -4.76 -20.94
N LYS A 164 -2.76 -3.56 -20.91
CA LYS A 164 -3.62 -3.07 -22.00
C LYS A 164 -2.85 -2.54 -23.22
N LYS A 165 -1.54 -2.37 -23.11
CA LYS A 165 -0.68 -1.84 -24.18
C LYS A 165 0.14 -2.92 -24.89
N SER A 166 0.11 -4.15 -24.38
CA SER A 166 0.67 -5.36 -25.00
C SER A 166 -0.36 -6.04 -25.89
#